data_84ea08de0c993aa1d9d2c081300886e7
#
_entry.id   84ea08de0c993aa1d9d2c081300886e7
#
_cell.length_a   1.000
_cell.length_b   1.000
_cell.length_c   1.000
_cell.angle_alpha   90.00
_cell.angle_beta   90.00
_cell.angle_gamma   90.00
#
_symmetry.space_group_name_H-M   'P 1'
#
loop_
_entity.id
_entity.type
_entity.pdbx_description
1 polymer ?
#
loop_
_entity_poly.entity_id
_entity_poly.type
_entity_poly.pdbx_seq_one_letter_code
_entity_poly.pdbx_strand_id
1 'polypeptide(L)'
;IDPKTAEITMDAAKIFNINSSVIRDDAKFDLRRIFKVYLDHMLSSEVVQNINKIIIECHTDSDGGYLHNLDLSQKRALEIMKFAYAIYKNESLSRYLVAIGKSNSEPILKDGLEDPAARFRIKIKFDLQDPKYFIDKVLNQRAN
;
A
#
# COMPACT_ATOMS: atom_id res chain seq x y z
N ILE A 1 8.09 -8.24 3.96
CA ILE A 1 7.94 -7.01 4.79
C ILE A 1 9.31 -6.41 5.00
N ASP A 2 9.47 -5.14 4.69
CA ASP A 2 10.69 -4.40 4.97
C ASP A 2 10.83 -4.20 6.49
N PRO A 3 11.90 -4.70 7.13
CA PRO A 3 12.05 -4.59 8.58
C PRO A 3 12.29 -3.16 9.08
N LYS A 4 12.66 -2.24 8.22
CA LYS A 4 12.92 -0.83 8.60
C LYS A 4 11.67 0.04 8.50
N THR A 5 10.80 -0.23 7.54
CA THR A 5 9.63 0.59 7.23
C THR A 5 8.32 -0.12 7.51
N ALA A 6 8.34 -1.43 7.74
CA ALA A 6 7.18 -2.32 7.79
C ALA A 6 6.32 -2.30 6.51
N GLU A 7 6.88 -1.81 5.40
CA GLU A 7 6.20 -1.82 4.11
C GLU A 7 6.16 -3.23 3.51
N ILE A 8 5.05 -3.55 2.85
CA ILE A 8 4.91 -4.75 2.05
C ILE A 8 4.94 -4.36 0.59
N THR A 9 5.78 -5.02 -0.19
CA THR A 9 5.82 -4.88 -1.65
C THR A 9 5.45 -6.21 -2.29
N MET A 10 4.52 -6.17 -3.22
CA MET A 10 4.04 -7.34 -3.97
C MET A 10 4.17 -7.10 -5.46
N ASP A 11 4.44 -8.17 -6.21
CA ASP A 11 4.42 -8.14 -7.67
C ASP A 11 2.96 -8.13 -8.17
N ALA A 12 2.54 -7.03 -8.79
CA ALA A 12 1.19 -6.89 -9.30
C ALA A 12 0.85 -7.88 -10.42
N ALA A 13 1.86 -8.38 -11.15
CA ALA A 13 1.65 -9.39 -12.20
C ALA A 13 1.18 -10.74 -11.65
N LYS A 14 1.42 -11.01 -10.37
CA LYS A 14 0.90 -12.22 -9.68
C LYS A 14 -0.54 -12.04 -9.21
N ILE A 15 -1.04 -10.82 -9.16
CA ILE A 15 -2.36 -10.50 -8.61
C ILE A 15 -3.36 -10.13 -9.71
N PHE A 16 -2.90 -9.46 -10.75
CA PHE A 16 -3.72 -9.01 -11.88
C PHE A 16 -3.17 -9.52 -13.21
N ASN A 17 -4.07 -9.82 -14.12
CA ASN A 17 -3.71 -10.02 -15.52
C ASN A 17 -3.36 -8.68 -16.20
N ILE A 18 -2.71 -8.73 -17.36
CA ILE A 18 -2.35 -7.54 -18.13
C ILE A 18 -3.60 -6.69 -18.40
N ASN A 19 -3.48 -5.39 -18.19
CA ASN A 19 -4.56 -4.39 -18.36
C ASN A 19 -5.86 -4.70 -17.60
N SER A 20 -5.79 -5.54 -16.57
CA SER A 20 -6.95 -5.87 -15.73
C SER A 20 -6.81 -5.32 -14.32
N SER A 21 -7.92 -4.90 -13.73
CA SER A 21 -8.05 -4.58 -12.30
C SER A 21 -8.83 -5.66 -11.53
N VAL A 22 -9.11 -6.78 -12.14
CA VAL A 22 -9.77 -7.92 -11.48
C VAL A 22 -8.70 -8.76 -10.77
N ILE A 23 -8.86 -8.96 -9.46
CA ILE A 23 -7.96 -9.81 -8.68
C ILE A 23 -8.12 -11.26 -9.14
N ARG A 24 -7.00 -11.89 -9.49
CA ARG A 24 -6.97 -13.30 -9.90
C ARG A 24 -7.39 -14.20 -8.75
N ASP A 25 -8.15 -15.22 -9.04
CA ASP A 25 -8.62 -16.17 -8.01
C ASP A 25 -7.45 -16.88 -7.32
N ASP A 26 -6.38 -17.20 -8.06
CA ASP A 26 -5.18 -17.84 -7.51
C ASP A 26 -4.37 -16.92 -6.55
N ALA A 27 -4.59 -15.61 -6.59
CA ALA A 27 -3.94 -14.65 -5.70
C ALA A 27 -4.71 -14.43 -4.38
N LYS A 28 -5.99 -14.77 -4.34
CA LYS A 28 -6.87 -14.40 -3.21
C LYS A 28 -6.48 -15.04 -1.87
N PHE A 29 -5.97 -16.27 -1.90
CA PHE A 29 -5.55 -16.96 -0.68
C PHE A 29 -4.39 -16.23 0.00
N ASP A 30 -3.34 -15.92 -0.76
CA ASP A 30 -2.16 -15.22 -0.23
C ASP A 30 -2.49 -13.79 0.21
N LEU A 31 -3.28 -13.07 -0.59
CA LEU A 31 -3.74 -11.73 -0.23
C LEU A 31 -4.52 -11.72 1.08
N ARG A 32 -5.44 -12.67 1.25
CA ARG A 32 -6.23 -12.80 2.49
C ARG A 32 -5.32 -12.99 3.69
N ARG A 33 -4.35 -13.88 3.58
CA ARG A 33 -3.40 -14.15 4.65
C ARG A 33 -2.56 -12.92 4.99
N ILE A 34 -2.02 -12.27 3.97
CA ILE A 34 -1.19 -11.05 4.14
C ILE A 34 -2.00 -9.95 4.82
N PHE A 35 -3.18 -9.64 4.31
CA PHE A 35 -4.00 -8.57 4.87
C PHE A 35 -4.47 -8.87 6.29
N LYS A 36 -4.88 -10.11 6.56
CA LYS A 36 -5.32 -10.47 7.90
C LYS A 36 -4.21 -10.24 8.93
N VAL A 37 -3.03 -10.78 8.68
CA VAL A 37 -1.88 -10.65 9.59
C VAL A 37 -1.45 -9.18 9.72
N TYR A 38 -1.35 -8.48 8.61
CA TYR A 38 -0.89 -7.10 8.60
C TYR A 38 -1.88 -6.16 9.30
N LEU A 39 -3.17 -6.26 8.98
CA LEU A 39 -4.20 -5.42 9.59
C LEU A 39 -4.44 -5.74 11.06
N ASP A 40 -4.39 -7.02 11.46
CA ASP A 40 -4.46 -7.39 12.88
C ASP A 40 -3.35 -6.72 13.69
N HIS A 41 -2.16 -6.65 13.12
CA HIS A 41 -1.03 -5.99 13.76
C HIS A 41 -1.16 -4.46 13.76
N MET A 42 -1.43 -3.87 12.60
CA MET A 42 -1.50 -2.41 12.44
C MET A 42 -2.68 -1.77 13.17
N LEU A 43 -3.79 -2.49 13.29
CA LEU A 43 -4.98 -2.02 14.01
C LEU A 43 -5.04 -2.49 15.46
N SER A 44 -3.98 -3.13 15.97
CA SER A 44 -3.89 -3.45 17.39
C SER A 44 -3.89 -2.18 18.24
N SER A 45 -4.38 -2.28 19.47
CA SER A 45 -4.50 -1.13 20.38
C SER A 45 -3.16 -0.42 20.67
N GLU A 46 -2.05 -1.15 20.58
CA GLU A 46 -0.71 -0.59 20.82
C GLU A 46 -0.19 0.21 19.60
N VAL A 47 -0.53 -0.20 18.39
CA VAL A 47 0.03 0.35 17.15
C VAL A 47 -0.89 1.41 16.54
N VAL A 48 -2.20 1.18 16.55
CA VAL A 48 -3.18 2.02 15.84
C VAL A 48 -3.17 3.49 16.27
N GLN A 49 -2.88 3.76 17.53
CA GLN A 49 -2.80 5.13 18.05
C GLN A 49 -1.70 5.98 17.41
N ASN A 50 -0.70 5.35 16.79
CA ASN A 50 0.41 6.02 16.11
C ASN A 50 0.20 6.12 14.59
N ILE A 51 -0.85 5.51 14.06
CA ILE A 51 -1.12 5.46 12.63
C ILE A 51 -2.13 6.52 12.23
N ASN A 52 -1.78 7.31 11.21
CA ASN A 52 -2.71 8.18 10.54
C ASN A 52 -3.45 7.42 9.42
N LYS A 53 -2.72 6.84 8.48
CA LYS A 53 -3.29 6.10 7.35
C LYS A 53 -2.49 4.83 7.05
N ILE A 54 -3.20 3.84 6.52
CA ILE A 54 -2.64 2.66 5.86
C ILE A 54 -2.89 2.86 4.37
N ILE A 55 -1.84 2.89 3.57
CA ILE A 55 -1.90 3.30 2.17
C ILE A 55 -1.63 2.09 1.29
N ILE A 56 -2.56 1.80 0.40
CA ILE A 56 -2.41 0.82 -0.67
C ILE A 56 -2.04 1.58 -1.93
N GLU A 57 -0.81 1.43 -2.40
CA GLU A 57 -0.32 2.06 -3.62
C GLU A 57 -0.13 1.02 -4.72
N CYS A 58 -0.61 1.33 -5.92
CA CYS A 58 -0.30 0.55 -7.12
C CYS A 58 0.53 1.39 -8.10
N HIS A 59 1.57 0.77 -8.63
CA HIS A 59 2.50 1.36 -9.60
C HIS A 59 2.49 0.54 -10.89
N THR A 60 2.69 1.23 -12.01
CA THR A 60 2.81 0.64 -13.33
C THR A 60 4.15 1.01 -13.97
N ASP A 61 4.45 0.42 -15.14
CA ASP A 61 5.55 0.89 -15.97
C ASP A 61 5.18 2.12 -16.80
N SER A 62 6.11 2.58 -17.63
CA SER A 62 5.93 3.73 -18.51
C SER A 62 5.17 3.42 -19.80
N ASP A 63 4.91 2.16 -20.11
CA ASP A 63 4.19 1.76 -21.32
C ASP A 63 2.70 2.11 -21.23
N GLY A 64 2.13 2.66 -22.32
CA GLY A 64 0.69 2.93 -22.43
C GLY A 64 0.25 4.34 -22.01
N GLY A 65 1.16 5.20 -21.64
CA GLY A 65 0.87 6.59 -21.28
C GLY A 65 0.44 6.79 -19.83
N TYR A 66 0.77 7.97 -19.30
CA TYR A 66 0.60 8.28 -17.88
C TYR A 66 -0.84 8.20 -17.40
N LEU A 67 -1.78 8.83 -18.11
CA LEU A 67 -3.18 8.90 -17.69
C LEU A 67 -3.89 7.55 -17.77
N HIS A 68 -3.58 6.74 -18.80
CA HIS A 68 -4.10 5.37 -18.90
C HIS A 68 -3.63 4.53 -17.73
N ASN A 69 -2.35 4.59 -17.42
CA ASN A 69 -1.74 3.86 -16.31
C ASN A 69 -2.21 4.38 -14.94
N LEU A 70 -2.51 5.67 -14.84
CA LEU A 70 -3.10 6.24 -13.62
C LEU A 70 -4.49 5.66 -13.36
N ASP A 71 -5.33 5.60 -14.37
CA ASP A 71 -6.67 4.97 -14.27
C ASP A 71 -6.56 3.50 -13.86
N LEU A 72 -5.70 2.73 -14.53
CA LEU A 72 -5.49 1.31 -14.22
C LEU A 72 -4.95 1.11 -12.80
N SER A 73 -3.92 1.86 -12.41
CA SER A 73 -3.32 1.73 -11.08
C SER A 73 -4.28 2.15 -9.97
N GLN A 74 -5.09 3.18 -10.20
CA GLN A 74 -6.12 3.60 -9.24
C GLN A 74 -7.21 2.54 -9.07
N LYS A 75 -7.68 1.94 -10.16
CA LYS A 75 -8.65 0.84 -10.12
C LYS A 75 -8.10 -0.38 -9.40
N ARG A 76 -6.84 -0.74 -9.64
CA ARG A 76 -6.18 -1.85 -8.96
C ARG A 76 -6.06 -1.60 -7.45
N ALA A 77 -5.62 -0.41 -7.06
CA ALA A 77 -5.55 -0.05 -5.64
C ALA A 77 -6.92 -0.12 -4.96
N LEU A 78 -7.95 0.36 -5.64
CA LEU A 78 -9.34 0.30 -5.16
C LEU A 78 -9.82 -1.15 -4.99
N GLU A 79 -9.55 -2.03 -5.96
CA GLU A 79 -9.96 -3.44 -5.87
C GLU A 79 -9.24 -4.18 -4.73
N ILE A 80 -7.97 -3.89 -4.49
CA ILE A 80 -7.24 -4.40 -3.34
C ILE A 80 -7.87 -3.90 -2.03
N MET A 81 -8.23 -2.62 -1.96
CA MET A 81 -8.90 -2.05 -0.78
C MET A 81 -10.26 -2.70 -0.54
N LYS A 82 -11.07 -2.89 -1.57
CA LYS A 82 -12.36 -3.59 -1.47
C LYS A 82 -12.19 -5.02 -0.97
N PHE A 83 -11.15 -5.71 -1.44
CA PHE A 83 -10.83 -7.07 -0.98
C PHE A 83 -10.48 -7.07 0.51
N ALA A 84 -9.67 -6.10 0.98
CA ALA A 84 -9.34 -5.95 2.39
C ALA A 84 -10.60 -5.72 3.25
N TYR A 85 -11.53 -4.88 2.80
CA TYR A 85 -12.82 -4.67 3.47
C TYR A 85 -13.66 -5.93 3.55
N ALA A 86 -13.67 -6.75 2.50
CA ALA A 86 -14.46 -7.97 2.46
C ALA A 86 -13.98 -9.03 3.46
N ILE A 87 -12.67 -9.08 3.71
CA ILE A 87 -12.06 -10.09 4.60
C ILE A 87 -11.86 -9.60 6.03
N TYR A 88 -11.65 -8.30 6.23
CA TYR A 88 -11.40 -7.69 7.53
C TYR A 88 -12.58 -6.82 7.94
N LYS A 89 -13.60 -7.45 8.51
CA LYS A 89 -14.87 -6.80 8.86
C LYS A 89 -14.75 -5.97 10.14
N ASN A 90 -14.09 -4.83 10.03
CA ASN A 90 -13.95 -3.87 11.11
C ASN A 90 -14.32 -2.48 10.59
N GLU A 91 -15.34 -1.86 11.20
CA GLU A 91 -15.84 -0.54 10.80
C GLU A 91 -14.77 0.57 10.88
N SER A 92 -13.80 0.42 11.79
CA SER A 92 -12.69 1.38 11.92
C SER A 92 -11.76 1.40 10.72
N LEU A 93 -11.81 0.38 9.85
CA LEU A 93 -10.96 0.28 8.67
C LEU A 93 -11.12 1.48 7.73
N SER A 94 -12.34 2.02 7.60
CA SER A 94 -12.62 3.21 6.78
C SER A 94 -11.89 4.47 7.24
N ARG A 95 -11.49 4.51 8.49
CA ARG A 95 -10.70 5.63 9.04
C ARG A 95 -9.24 5.58 8.57
N TYR A 96 -8.72 4.41 8.31
CA TYR A 96 -7.29 4.20 8.08
C TYR A 96 -6.92 3.87 6.64
N LEU A 97 -7.70 3.07 5.92
CA LEU A 97 -7.34 2.63 4.56
C LEU A 97 -7.54 3.71 3.51
N VAL A 98 -6.51 3.88 2.68
CA VAL A 98 -6.52 4.76 1.49
C VAL A 98 -5.98 3.97 0.30
N ALA A 99 -6.57 4.16 -0.86
CA ALA A 99 -6.14 3.55 -2.12
C ALA A 99 -5.62 4.62 -3.07
N ILE A 100 -4.39 4.47 -3.57
CA ILE A 100 -3.72 5.44 -4.42
C ILE A 100 -3.11 4.75 -5.64
N GLY A 101 -3.48 5.20 -6.83
CA GLY A 101 -2.78 4.87 -8.07
C GLY A 101 -1.65 5.87 -8.32
N LYS A 102 -0.48 5.38 -8.61
CA LYS A 102 0.74 6.17 -8.86
C LYS A 102 1.17 6.19 -10.32
N SER A 103 0.52 5.40 -11.20
CA SER A 103 0.97 5.26 -12.58
C SER A 103 2.47 4.91 -12.65
N ASN A 104 3.22 5.55 -13.53
CA ASN A 104 4.66 5.42 -13.65
C ASN A 104 5.44 6.58 -12.99
N SER A 105 4.83 7.28 -12.04
CA SER A 105 5.43 8.48 -11.43
C SER A 105 6.65 8.20 -10.54
N GLU A 106 6.81 6.95 -10.08
CA GLU A 106 7.91 6.53 -9.21
C GLU A 106 8.56 5.25 -9.73
N PRO A 107 9.28 5.31 -10.90
CA PRO A 107 9.94 4.14 -11.44
C PRO A 107 11.12 3.73 -10.56
N ILE A 108 11.31 2.40 -10.42
CA ILE A 108 12.52 1.86 -9.81
C ILE A 108 13.53 1.65 -10.93
N LEU A 109 14.71 2.26 -10.78
CA LEU A 109 15.78 2.20 -11.77
C LEU A 109 16.83 1.16 -11.37
N LYS A 110 17.34 0.45 -12.40
CA LYS A 110 18.47 -0.43 -12.29
C LYS A 110 19.41 -0.07 -13.46
N ASP A 111 20.65 0.28 -13.13
CA ASP A 111 21.64 0.74 -14.12
C ASP A 111 21.15 1.94 -14.97
N GLY A 112 20.40 2.87 -14.36
CA GLY A 112 19.86 4.05 -15.01
C GLY A 112 18.61 3.82 -15.86
N LEU A 113 18.13 2.57 -15.98
CA LEU A 113 16.92 2.19 -16.70
C LEU A 113 15.86 1.65 -15.75
N GLU A 114 14.59 1.72 -16.17
CA GLU A 114 13.49 1.16 -15.41
C GLU A 114 13.67 -0.35 -15.21
N ASP A 115 13.64 -0.82 -13.96
CA ASP A 115 13.79 -2.22 -13.64
C ASP A 115 12.55 -3.01 -14.07
N PRO A 116 12.67 -3.95 -15.03
CA PRO A 116 11.53 -4.74 -15.48
C PRO A 116 10.84 -5.55 -14.37
N ALA A 117 11.60 -5.99 -13.36
CA ALA A 117 11.06 -6.77 -12.26
C ALA A 117 10.23 -5.94 -11.27
N ALA A 118 10.39 -4.62 -11.27
CA ALA A 118 9.73 -3.70 -10.33
C ALA A 118 8.69 -2.78 -10.99
N ARG A 119 8.39 -2.97 -12.28
CA ARG A 119 7.46 -2.13 -13.06
C ARG A 119 6.06 -2.11 -12.51
N PHE A 120 5.55 -3.30 -12.20
CA PHE A 120 4.20 -3.49 -11.70
C PHE A 120 4.27 -3.95 -10.26
N ARG A 121 4.03 -3.03 -9.34
CA ARG A 121 4.12 -3.34 -7.92
C ARG A 121 2.96 -2.75 -7.13
N ILE A 122 2.62 -3.44 -6.07
CA ILE A 122 1.69 -2.97 -5.06
C ILE A 122 2.48 -2.79 -3.77
N LYS A 123 2.35 -1.61 -3.18
CA LYS A 123 2.92 -1.33 -1.87
C LYS A 123 1.81 -1.12 -0.85
N ILE A 124 1.97 -1.73 0.30
CA ILE A 124 1.17 -1.42 1.48
C ILE A 124 2.11 -0.75 2.47
N LYS A 125 1.84 0.49 2.78
CA LYS A 125 2.62 1.29 3.71
C LYS A 125 1.72 2.04 4.66
N PHE A 126 2.28 2.61 5.71
CA PHE A 126 1.53 3.40 6.65
C PHE A 126 2.14 4.78 6.82
N ASP A 127 1.29 5.72 7.16
CA ASP A 127 1.62 7.07 7.51
C ASP A 127 1.39 7.27 9.01
N LEU A 128 2.36 7.88 9.69
CA LEU A 128 2.27 8.13 11.13
C LEU A 128 1.44 9.37 11.42
N GLN A 129 0.79 9.38 12.56
CA GLN A 129 0.13 10.58 13.06
C GLN A 129 1.10 11.73 13.17
N ASP A 130 0.62 12.93 12.87
CA ASP A 130 1.29 14.20 12.70
C ASP A 130 2.75 14.22 13.17
N PRO A 131 3.72 14.29 12.25
CA PRO A 131 5.14 14.38 12.61
C PRO A 131 5.45 15.55 13.55
N LYS A 132 4.69 16.64 13.45
CA LYS A 132 4.83 17.82 14.31
C LYS A 132 4.44 17.51 15.75
N TYR A 133 3.31 16.84 15.96
CA TYR A 133 2.90 16.40 17.30
C TYR A 133 3.95 15.47 17.93
N PHE A 134 4.47 14.55 17.14
CA PHE A 134 5.54 13.66 17.58
C PHE A 134 6.83 14.42 17.90
N ILE A 135 7.23 15.34 17.04
CA ILE A 135 8.41 16.18 17.22
C ILE A 135 8.26 17.06 18.46
N ASP A 136 7.13 17.72 18.64
CA ASP A 136 6.84 18.55 19.80
C ASP A 136 6.87 17.74 21.10
N LYS A 137 6.33 16.53 21.07
CA LYS A 137 6.35 15.61 22.23
C LYS A 137 7.77 15.18 22.59
N VAL A 138 8.60 14.89 21.59
CA VAL A 138 10.01 14.52 21.78
C VAL A 138 10.83 15.71 22.29
N LEU A 139 10.60 16.90 21.74
CA LEU A 139 11.30 18.12 22.16
C LEU A 139 10.93 18.52 23.60
N ASN A 140 9.66 18.40 23.97
CA ASN A 140 9.20 18.70 25.32
C ASN A 140 9.70 17.70 26.37
N GLN A 141 9.95 16.45 25.98
CA GLN A 141 10.58 15.47 26.86
C GLN A 141 12.06 15.74 27.10
N ARG A 142 12.73 16.46 26.19
CA ARG A 142 14.15 16.88 26.36
C ARG A 142 14.31 18.17 27.15
N ALA A 143 13.25 18.97 27.30
CA ALA A 143 13.26 20.21 28.04
C ALA A 143 12.97 20.04 29.56
N ASN A 144 12.61 18.83 29.98
CA ASN A 144 12.42 18.41 31.37
C ASN A 144 13.53 17.43 31.79
#